data_4d2d6bf76e08e909bf04a72492a35fa2
#
_entry.id   4d2d6bf76e08e909bf04a72492a35fa2
#
_cell.length_a   1.000
_cell.length_b   1.000
_cell.length_c   1.000
_cell.angle_alpha   90.00
_cell.angle_beta   90.00
_cell.angle_gamma   90.00
#
_symmetry.space_group_name_H-M   'P 1'
#
loop_
_entity.id
_entity.type
_entity.pdbx_description
1 polymer ?
#
loop_
_entity_poly.entity_id
_entity_poly.type
_entity_poly.pdbx_seq_one_letter_code
_entity_poly.pdbx_strand_id
1 'polypeptide(L)'
;ISLGLVGSEMCIRDSIGMYPHNPANLIDIMQFSKLEGVVDLIYNPRRTVLLLQAEMMNIPYCDGLPFLVAQGVEAANHFQGESFGTKEIEQILRDVRREKENIILIGMPGVGKTTVGRAIGKEMGRTWFDVDHELEKEIGNVSTYITEQGEAAFREKEAEMIAKLGTQTGLVISTGGGCVTVPKNYAHLRQNGRIYQLTQPVEKLSTSGRVLSSGGIERLRELEETRTPMYESFAQCIVEHNRNAPETVAAIPVSYTH
;
A
#
# COMPACT_ATOMS: atom_id res chain seq x y z
N ILE A 1 -4.16 -20.66 29.21
CA ILE A 1 -4.69 -21.21 27.95
C ILE A 1 -5.98 -21.95 28.32
N SER A 2 -7.12 -21.38 28.04
CA SER A 2 -8.42 -22.03 28.20
C SER A 2 -8.58 -23.09 27.10
N LEU A 3 -8.46 -24.33 27.47
CA LEU A 3 -8.77 -25.51 26.67
C LEU A 3 -10.29 -25.74 26.64
N GLY A 4 -11.00 -24.89 26.03
CA GLY A 4 -12.42 -25.13 25.88
C GLY A 4 -12.99 -24.10 24.98
N LEU A 5 -13.09 -24.43 23.74
CA LEU A 5 -14.16 -23.98 22.85
C LEU A 5 -13.74 -24.24 21.41
N VAL A 6 -14.03 -25.44 21.01
CA VAL A 6 -13.98 -25.83 19.60
C VAL A 6 -15.20 -25.19 18.94
N GLY A 7 -14.97 -24.29 17.98
CA GLY A 7 -16.02 -23.74 17.13
C GLY A 7 -16.06 -22.21 17.11
N SER A 8 -16.88 -21.58 17.94
CA SER A 8 -17.18 -20.15 17.82
C SER A 8 -16.07 -19.20 18.29
N GLU A 9 -15.31 -19.56 19.33
CA GLU A 9 -14.20 -18.70 19.80
C GLU A 9 -12.95 -18.80 18.91
N MET A 10 -12.67 -19.96 18.32
CA MET A 10 -11.61 -20.08 17.33
C MET A 10 -11.91 -19.20 16.11
N CYS A 11 -13.13 -19.25 15.59
CA CYS A 11 -13.53 -18.38 14.46
C CYS A 11 -13.43 -16.88 14.80
N ILE A 12 -13.73 -16.47 16.02
CA ILE A 12 -13.60 -15.07 16.46
C ILE A 12 -12.12 -14.66 16.54
N ARG A 13 -11.24 -15.52 17.02
CA ARG A 13 -9.79 -15.24 17.10
C ARG A 13 -9.13 -15.21 15.73
N ASP A 14 -9.51 -16.10 14.84
CA ASP A 14 -8.97 -16.18 13.47
C ASP A 14 -9.41 -14.99 12.59
N SER A 15 -10.42 -14.25 13.03
CA SER A 15 -10.99 -13.13 12.28
C SER A 15 -10.54 -11.76 12.76
N ILE A 16 -9.88 -11.64 13.91
CA ILE A 16 -9.44 -10.36 14.47
C ILE A 16 -8.30 -9.80 13.62
N GLY A 17 -8.52 -8.60 13.07
CA GLY A 17 -7.60 -7.97 12.12
C GLY A 17 -7.93 -8.24 10.66
N MET A 18 -8.87 -9.14 10.36
CA MET A 18 -9.45 -9.36 9.03
C MET A 18 -10.56 -8.33 8.75
N TYR A 19 -10.76 -7.97 7.48
CA TYR A 19 -11.93 -7.14 7.13
C TYR A 19 -13.25 -7.85 7.45
N PRO A 20 -14.27 -7.13 7.92
CA PRO A 20 -14.33 -5.67 8.16
C PRO A 20 -13.77 -5.20 9.52
N HIS A 21 -13.22 -6.08 10.36
CA HIS A 21 -12.81 -5.78 11.74
C HIS A 21 -11.37 -5.25 11.88
N ASN A 22 -10.75 -4.82 10.77
CA ASN A 22 -9.49 -4.11 10.77
C ASN A 22 -9.75 -2.61 11.10
N PRO A 23 -8.96 -1.96 11.99
CA PRO A 23 -7.60 -2.33 12.43
C PRO A 23 -7.50 -3.00 13.82
N ALA A 24 -8.34 -3.94 14.15
CA ALA A 24 -8.23 -4.61 15.45
C ALA A 24 -6.88 -5.35 15.61
N ASN A 25 -6.26 -5.20 16.77
CA ASN A 25 -5.05 -5.90 17.15
C ASN A 25 -5.21 -6.48 18.56
N LEU A 26 -4.90 -7.76 18.71
CA LEU A 26 -5.01 -8.47 20.00
C LEU A 26 -3.78 -8.32 20.87
N ILE A 27 -2.62 -8.10 20.26
CA ILE A 27 -1.32 -8.17 20.93
C ILE A 27 -0.46 -7.02 20.40
N ASP A 28 0.05 -6.22 21.33
CA ASP A 28 1.11 -5.27 21.03
C ASP A 28 2.46 -5.98 21.14
N ILE A 29 3.07 -6.28 19.99
CA ILE A 29 4.36 -6.98 19.93
C ILE A 29 5.55 -6.14 20.38
N MET A 30 5.39 -4.83 20.54
CA MET A 30 6.43 -3.96 21.07
C MET A 30 6.82 -4.29 22.50
N GLN A 31 5.97 -5.05 23.22
CA GLN A 31 6.23 -5.50 24.59
C GLN A 31 7.19 -6.70 24.65
N PHE A 32 7.51 -7.34 23.52
CA PHE A 32 8.32 -8.56 23.48
C PHE A 32 9.73 -8.29 22.94
N SER A 33 10.69 -8.08 23.81
CA SER A 33 12.07 -7.73 23.43
C SER A 33 12.89 -8.86 22.80
N LYS A 34 12.41 -10.10 22.82
CA LYS A 34 13.08 -11.29 22.28
C LYS A 34 12.30 -11.96 21.17
N LEU A 35 11.42 -11.21 20.49
CA LEU A 35 10.62 -11.73 19.39
C LEU A 35 11.49 -11.93 18.14
N GLU A 36 11.58 -13.17 17.65
CA GLU A 36 12.39 -13.56 16.51
C GLU A 36 11.59 -13.58 15.19
N GLY A 37 10.28 -13.68 15.26
CA GLY A 37 9.41 -13.70 14.08
C GLY A 37 7.94 -13.66 14.44
N VAL A 38 7.10 -13.30 13.46
CA VAL A 38 5.63 -13.24 13.58
C VAL A 38 4.99 -13.99 12.43
N VAL A 39 4.05 -14.86 12.72
CA VAL A 39 3.19 -15.52 11.74
C VAL A 39 1.75 -15.18 12.03
N ASP A 40 1.06 -14.62 11.05
CA ASP A 40 -0.37 -14.34 11.12
C ASP A 40 -1.08 -15.12 9.99
N LEU A 41 -2.08 -15.91 10.33
CA LEU A 41 -2.82 -16.71 9.34
C LEU A 41 -3.83 -15.89 8.54
N ILE A 42 -4.00 -14.60 8.86
CA ILE A 42 -4.83 -13.68 8.08
C ILE A 42 -4.12 -13.33 6.77
N TYR A 43 -4.87 -13.38 5.68
CA TYR A 43 -4.42 -13.04 4.32
C TYR A 43 -5.17 -11.84 3.71
N ASN A 44 -6.22 -11.35 4.37
CA ASN A 44 -7.04 -10.21 3.93
C ASN A 44 -7.43 -9.31 5.13
N PRO A 45 -6.73 -8.22 5.38
CA PRO A 45 -5.65 -7.66 4.57
C PRO A 45 -4.41 -8.55 4.54
N ARG A 46 -3.56 -8.34 3.56
CA ARG A 46 -2.28 -9.05 3.47
C ARG A 46 -1.36 -8.76 4.66
N ARG A 47 -1.39 -7.53 5.16
CA ARG A 47 -0.68 -7.11 6.37
C ARG A 47 -1.67 -6.56 7.37
N THR A 48 -1.89 -7.31 8.42
CA THR A 48 -2.64 -6.87 9.59
C THR A 48 -1.83 -5.84 10.39
N VAL A 49 -2.45 -5.18 11.34
CA VAL A 49 -1.74 -4.28 12.27
C VAL A 49 -0.57 -4.99 12.96
N LEU A 50 -0.74 -6.26 13.31
CA LEU A 50 0.31 -7.11 13.89
C LEU A 50 1.52 -7.23 12.96
N LEU A 51 1.31 -7.54 11.69
CA LEU A 51 2.38 -7.70 10.72
C LEU A 51 3.02 -6.35 10.35
N LEU A 52 2.25 -5.25 10.34
CA LEU A 52 2.79 -3.90 10.15
C LEU A 52 3.69 -3.48 11.33
N GLN A 53 3.34 -3.84 12.57
CA GLN A 53 4.23 -3.64 13.72
C GLN A 53 5.53 -4.44 13.58
N ALA A 54 5.45 -5.72 13.14
CA ALA A 54 6.64 -6.54 12.90
C ALA A 54 7.55 -5.91 11.83
N GLU A 55 6.97 -5.42 10.73
CA GLU A 55 7.70 -4.72 9.67
C GLU A 55 8.41 -3.46 10.21
N MET A 56 7.72 -2.63 11.00
CA MET A 56 8.32 -1.43 11.62
C MET A 56 9.46 -1.74 12.60
N MET A 57 9.41 -2.90 13.25
CA MET A 57 10.45 -3.38 14.16
C MET A 57 11.56 -4.16 13.45
N ASN A 58 11.52 -4.30 12.13
CA ASN A 58 12.41 -5.15 11.34
C ASN A 58 12.44 -6.62 11.81
N ILE A 59 11.32 -7.12 12.31
CA ILE A 59 11.14 -8.51 12.72
C ILE A 59 10.60 -9.29 11.51
N PRO A 60 11.20 -10.45 11.16
CA PRO A 60 10.69 -11.32 10.10
C PRO A 60 9.23 -11.70 10.34
N TYR A 61 8.43 -11.66 9.29
CA TYR A 61 7.02 -12.04 9.40
C TYR A 61 6.52 -12.82 8.19
N CYS A 62 5.44 -13.58 8.39
CA CYS A 62 4.74 -14.31 7.34
C CYS A 62 3.24 -14.03 7.44
N ASP A 63 2.61 -13.69 6.31
CA ASP A 63 1.16 -13.58 6.18
C ASP A 63 0.49 -14.95 5.94
N GLY A 64 -0.84 -15.02 6.01
CA GLY A 64 -1.60 -16.26 5.86
C GLY A 64 -1.71 -16.79 4.43
N LEU A 65 -1.27 -16.02 3.42
CA LEU A 65 -1.43 -16.44 2.02
C LEU A 65 -0.65 -17.71 1.66
N PRO A 66 0.60 -17.92 2.10
CA PRO A 66 1.32 -19.17 1.86
C PRO A 66 0.58 -20.39 2.43
N PHE A 67 -0.01 -20.26 3.61
CA PHE A 67 -0.79 -21.33 4.22
C PHE A 67 -2.04 -21.64 3.39
N LEU A 68 -2.79 -20.62 2.98
CA LEU A 68 -3.97 -20.78 2.14
C LEU A 68 -3.67 -21.48 0.82
N VAL A 69 -2.59 -21.07 0.14
CA VAL A 69 -2.18 -21.67 -1.15
C VAL A 69 -1.72 -23.12 -0.95
N ALA A 70 -0.88 -23.39 0.04
CA ALA A 70 -0.40 -24.74 0.32
C ALA A 70 -1.56 -25.69 0.64
N GLN A 71 -2.53 -25.26 1.45
CA GLN A 71 -3.73 -26.01 1.78
C GLN A 71 -4.58 -26.30 0.53
N GLY A 72 -4.73 -25.32 -0.37
CA GLY A 72 -5.46 -25.48 -1.62
C GLY A 72 -4.77 -26.46 -2.57
N VAL A 73 -3.45 -26.41 -2.69
CA VAL A 73 -2.66 -27.36 -3.50
C VAL A 73 -2.75 -28.78 -2.95
N GLU A 74 -2.65 -28.95 -1.64
CA GLU A 74 -2.78 -30.27 -1.01
C GLU A 74 -4.18 -30.86 -1.21
N ALA A 75 -5.21 -30.03 -1.09
CA ALA A 75 -6.57 -30.46 -1.41
C ALA A 75 -6.71 -30.89 -2.90
N ALA A 76 -6.12 -30.14 -3.83
CA ALA A 76 -6.13 -30.50 -5.24
C ALA A 76 -5.40 -31.83 -5.50
N ASN A 77 -4.23 -32.05 -4.88
CA ASN A 77 -3.51 -33.32 -4.94
C ASN A 77 -4.40 -34.49 -4.49
N HIS A 78 -5.08 -34.32 -3.39
CA HIS A 78 -5.94 -35.35 -2.82
C HIS A 78 -7.15 -35.67 -3.71
N PHE A 79 -7.83 -34.64 -4.24
CA PHE A 79 -9.06 -34.84 -5.02
C PHE A 79 -8.83 -35.21 -6.48
N GLN A 80 -7.73 -34.77 -7.06
CA GLN A 80 -7.43 -34.97 -8.51
C GLN A 80 -6.44 -36.10 -8.74
N GLY A 81 -5.79 -36.62 -7.69
CA GLY A 81 -4.76 -37.64 -7.82
C GLY A 81 -3.46 -37.14 -8.45
N GLU A 82 -3.26 -35.79 -8.40
CA GLU A 82 -2.07 -35.13 -8.91
C GLU A 82 -0.99 -35.05 -7.79
N SER A 83 0.21 -34.63 -8.17
CA SER A 83 1.33 -34.46 -7.25
C SER A 83 2.04 -33.12 -7.48
N PHE A 84 1.31 -32.04 -7.20
CA PHE A 84 1.89 -30.70 -7.18
C PHE A 84 2.76 -30.53 -5.93
N GLY A 85 3.91 -29.90 -6.09
CA GLY A 85 4.88 -29.70 -5.01
C GLY A 85 5.15 -28.23 -4.68
N THR A 86 6.28 -27.98 -4.03
CA THR A 86 6.69 -26.64 -3.58
C THR A 86 6.81 -25.64 -4.73
N LYS A 87 7.24 -26.08 -5.91
CA LYS A 87 7.41 -25.19 -7.08
C LYS A 87 6.08 -24.59 -7.54
N GLU A 88 5.03 -25.41 -7.58
CA GLU A 88 3.68 -25.00 -7.96
C GLU A 88 3.11 -24.05 -6.90
N ILE A 89 3.31 -24.35 -5.62
CA ILE A 89 2.93 -23.48 -4.50
C ILE A 89 3.59 -22.11 -4.65
N GLU A 90 4.91 -22.07 -4.87
CA GLU A 90 5.64 -20.81 -5.05
C GLU A 90 5.19 -20.02 -6.27
N GLN A 91 4.89 -20.72 -7.39
CA GLN A 91 4.38 -20.07 -8.59
C GLN A 91 3.00 -19.44 -8.33
N ILE A 92 2.08 -20.19 -7.75
CA ILE A 92 0.75 -19.70 -7.41
C ILE A 92 0.85 -18.49 -6.45
N LEU A 93 1.72 -18.57 -5.45
CA LEU A 93 1.96 -17.45 -4.53
C LEU A 93 2.44 -16.19 -5.25
N ARG A 94 3.39 -16.33 -6.19
CA ARG A 94 3.86 -15.19 -7.00
C ARG A 94 2.73 -14.59 -7.82
N ASP A 95 1.93 -15.44 -8.47
CA ASP A 95 0.83 -15.00 -9.34
C ASP A 95 -0.27 -14.30 -8.55
N VAL A 96 -0.71 -14.88 -7.41
CA VAL A 96 -1.70 -14.26 -6.53
C VAL A 96 -1.19 -12.93 -5.97
N ARG A 97 0.05 -12.87 -5.51
CA ARG A 97 0.66 -11.63 -5.03
C ARG A 97 0.71 -10.58 -6.11
N ARG A 98 1.14 -10.96 -7.32
CA ARG A 98 1.18 -10.06 -8.47
C ARG A 98 -0.21 -9.55 -8.84
N GLU A 99 -1.26 -10.37 -8.76
CA GLU A 99 -2.63 -9.96 -9.08
C GLU A 99 -3.25 -9.07 -8.01
N LYS A 100 -3.07 -9.42 -6.74
CA LYS A 100 -3.81 -8.80 -5.62
C LYS A 100 -3.10 -7.62 -4.96
N GLU A 101 -1.78 -7.54 -4.99
CA GLU A 101 -1.06 -6.43 -4.35
C GLU A 101 -1.30 -5.11 -5.10
N ASN A 102 -1.68 -4.06 -4.38
CA ASN A 102 -1.85 -2.72 -4.94
C ASN A 102 -0.47 -2.12 -5.28
N ILE A 103 -0.41 -1.40 -6.38
CA ILE A 103 0.73 -0.55 -6.76
C ILE A 103 0.42 0.87 -6.32
N ILE A 104 1.20 1.40 -5.39
CA ILE A 104 0.97 2.70 -4.80
C ILE A 104 2.10 3.63 -5.17
N LEU A 105 1.76 4.77 -5.78
CA LEU A 105 2.71 5.77 -6.22
C LEU A 105 2.67 6.97 -5.28
N ILE A 106 3.80 7.21 -4.61
CA ILE A 106 4.06 8.40 -3.80
C ILE A 106 5.19 9.25 -4.42
N GLY A 107 5.39 10.45 -3.93
CA GLY A 107 6.49 11.35 -4.35
C GLY A 107 6.04 12.78 -4.49
N MET A 108 6.99 13.65 -4.83
CA MET A 108 6.81 15.09 -4.92
C MET A 108 5.65 15.52 -5.83
N PRO A 109 5.00 16.65 -5.54
CA PRO A 109 4.08 17.28 -6.48
C PRO A 109 4.77 17.50 -7.84
N GLY A 110 4.10 17.15 -8.94
CA GLY A 110 4.64 17.34 -10.29
C GLY A 110 5.58 16.24 -10.80
N VAL A 111 5.91 15.22 -9.99
CA VAL A 111 6.79 14.11 -10.40
C VAL A 111 6.17 13.13 -11.42
N GLY A 112 4.88 13.25 -11.76
CA GLY A 112 4.25 12.44 -12.80
C GLY A 112 3.45 11.21 -12.30
N LYS A 113 3.13 11.10 -11.01
CA LYS A 113 2.37 9.97 -10.43
C LYS A 113 1.09 9.62 -11.19
N THR A 114 0.29 10.62 -11.53
CA THR A 114 -0.95 10.48 -12.32
C THR A 114 -0.71 9.88 -13.70
N THR A 115 0.33 10.36 -14.40
CA THR A 115 0.69 9.89 -15.74
C THR A 115 1.21 8.45 -15.70
N VAL A 116 2.15 8.17 -14.80
CA VAL A 116 2.73 6.83 -14.61
C VAL A 116 1.67 5.85 -14.12
N GLY A 117 0.85 6.24 -13.15
CA GLY A 117 -0.22 5.37 -12.61
C GLY A 117 -1.24 4.97 -13.66
N ARG A 118 -1.68 5.92 -14.51
CA ARG A 118 -2.58 5.63 -15.62
C ARG A 118 -1.94 4.68 -16.64
N ALA A 119 -0.66 4.86 -16.94
CA ALA A 119 0.08 4.01 -17.88
C ALA A 119 0.23 2.58 -17.34
N ILE A 120 0.58 2.42 -16.05
CA ILE A 120 0.64 1.10 -15.38
C ILE A 120 -0.72 0.42 -15.40
N GLY A 121 -1.78 1.15 -15.03
CA GLY A 121 -3.15 0.61 -15.04
C GLY A 121 -3.54 0.05 -16.40
N LYS A 122 -3.24 0.80 -17.47
CA LYS A 122 -3.50 0.36 -18.85
C LYS A 122 -2.68 -0.86 -19.24
N GLU A 123 -1.38 -0.87 -18.95
CA GLU A 123 -0.47 -1.96 -19.33
C GLU A 123 -0.77 -3.26 -18.60
N MET A 124 -1.08 -3.16 -17.30
CA MET A 124 -1.36 -4.33 -16.46
C MET A 124 -2.84 -4.74 -16.43
N GLY A 125 -3.73 -4.04 -17.13
CA GLY A 125 -5.18 -4.28 -17.09
C GLY A 125 -5.80 -4.03 -15.71
N ARG A 126 -5.24 -3.12 -14.91
CA ARG A 126 -5.69 -2.80 -13.55
C ARG A 126 -6.46 -1.51 -13.48
N THR A 127 -7.43 -1.44 -12.58
CA THR A 127 -8.11 -0.18 -12.27
C THR A 127 -7.15 0.79 -11.62
N TRP A 128 -7.08 2.00 -12.18
CA TRP A 128 -6.26 3.08 -11.66
C TRP A 128 -7.13 4.15 -10.99
N PHE A 129 -6.68 4.61 -9.82
CA PHE A 129 -7.27 5.71 -9.07
C PHE A 129 -6.23 6.80 -8.79
N ASP A 130 -6.65 8.06 -8.92
CA ASP A 130 -5.91 9.23 -8.44
C ASP A 130 -6.66 9.78 -7.24
N VAL A 131 -6.01 9.79 -6.07
CA VAL A 131 -6.64 10.19 -4.80
C VAL A 131 -7.13 11.63 -4.86
N ASP A 132 -6.34 12.54 -5.47
CA ASP A 132 -6.73 13.95 -5.60
C ASP A 132 -8.00 14.07 -6.46
N HIS A 133 -8.09 13.31 -7.56
CA HIS A 133 -9.26 13.31 -8.43
C HIS A 133 -10.51 12.69 -7.78
N GLU A 134 -10.34 11.59 -7.03
CA GLU A 134 -11.47 10.99 -6.31
C GLU A 134 -11.98 11.90 -5.20
N LEU A 135 -11.08 12.62 -4.52
CA LEU A 135 -11.47 13.64 -3.53
C LEU A 135 -12.25 14.80 -4.17
N GLU A 136 -11.82 15.29 -5.34
CA GLU A 136 -12.55 16.35 -6.03
C GLU A 136 -14.00 15.99 -6.36
N LYS A 137 -14.30 14.72 -6.58
CA LYS A 137 -15.68 14.24 -6.78
C LYS A 137 -16.53 14.33 -5.51
N GLU A 138 -15.91 14.18 -4.33
CA GLU A 138 -16.62 14.17 -3.04
C GLU A 138 -16.73 15.58 -2.43
N ILE A 139 -15.65 16.38 -2.48
CA ILE A 139 -15.56 17.67 -1.79
C ILE A 139 -15.60 18.88 -2.73
N GLY A 140 -15.64 18.66 -4.05
CA GLY A 140 -15.52 19.73 -5.04
C GLY A 140 -14.10 20.22 -5.20
N ASN A 141 -13.92 21.50 -5.53
CA ASN A 141 -12.60 22.07 -5.78
C ASN A 141 -11.75 22.09 -4.50
N VAL A 142 -10.60 21.39 -4.56
CA VAL A 142 -9.66 21.24 -3.42
C VAL A 142 -9.19 22.59 -2.88
N SER A 143 -8.92 23.57 -3.76
CA SER A 143 -8.47 24.90 -3.35
C SER A 143 -9.50 25.62 -2.51
N THR A 144 -10.74 25.60 -2.96
CA THR A 144 -11.87 26.21 -2.25
C THR A 144 -12.07 25.52 -0.90
N TYR A 145 -12.07 24.19 -0.89
CA TYR A 145 -12.22 23.40 0.34
C TYR A 145 -11.13 23.75 1.38
N ILE A 146 -9.85 23.80 0.95
CA ILE A 146 -8.75 24.16 1.86
C ILE A 146 -8.90 25.59 2.38
N THR A 147 -9.38 26.53 1.57
CA THR A 147 -9.59 27.92 1.98
C THR A 147 -10.72 28.03 3.01
N GLU A 148 -11.78 27.28 2.85
CA GLU A 148 -12.97 27.32 3.71
C GLU A 148 -12.84 26.48 4.99
N GLN A 149 -12.27 25.29 4.89
CA GLN A 149 -12.22 24.29 5.98
C GLN A 149 -10.81 24.10 6.57
N GLY A 150 -9.79 24.61 5.91
CA GLY A 150 -8.39 24.47 6.32
C GLY A 150 -7.71 23.21 5.80
N GLU A 151 -6.37 23.24 5.80
CA GLU A 151 -5.55 22.11 5.32
C GLU A 151 -5.73 20.84 6.17
N ALA A 152 -5.92 20.99 7.50
CA ALA A 152 -6.11 19.84 8.39
C ALA A 152 -7.36 19.03 8.04
N ALA A 153 -8.49 19.71 7.75
CA ALA A 153 -9.72 19.06 7.30
C ALA A 153 -9.54 18.35 5.94
N PHE A 154 -8.81 18.97 5.02
CA PHE A 154 -8.46 18.32 3.75
C PHE A 154 -7.62 17.05 3.97
N ARG A 155 -6.60 17.08 4.83
CA ARG A 155 -5.78 15.91 5.14
C ARG A 155 -6.58 14.78 5.78
N GLU A 156 -7.59 15.09 6.55
CA GLU A 156 -8.50 14.06 7.10
C GLU A 156 -9.31 13.39 5.99
N LYS A 157 -9.86 14.17 5.06
CA LYS A 157 -10.56 13.63 3.89
C LYS A 157 -9.65 12.82 2.97
N GLU A 158 -8.42 13.29 2.74
CA GLU A 158 -7.40 12.53 2.02
C GLU A 158 -7.13 11.18 2.69
N ALA A 159 -6.99 11.15 4.02
CA ALA A 159 -6.76 9.92 4.76
C ALA A 159 -7.98 8.97 4.74
N GLU A 160 -9.20 9.47 4.81
CA GLU A 160 -10.43 8.68 4.64
C GLU A 160 -10.48 8.00 3.26
N MET A 161 -10.16 8.74 2.19
CA MET A 161 -10.10 8.20 0.82
C MET A 161 -9.00 7.16 0.67
N ILE A 162 -7.81 7.42 1.22
CA ILE A 162 -6.69 6.47 1.22
C ILE A 162 -7.07 5.19 1.98
N ALA A 163 -7.73 5.31 3.13
CA ALA A 163 -8.22 4.16 3.88
C ALA A 163 -9.20 3.32 3.05
N LYS A 164 -10.17 3.95 2.40
CA LYS A 164 -11.17 3.30 1.54
C LYS A 164 -10.52 2.55 0.35
N LEU A 165 -9.57 3.17 -0.34
CA LEU A 165 -8.85 2.54 -1.45
C LEU A 165 -7.89 1.44 -0.97
N GLY A 166 -7.24 1.65 0.17
CA GLY A 166 -6.29 0.71 0.76
C GLY A 166 -6.91 -0.63 1.19
N THR A 167 -8.22 -0.68 1.44
CA THR A 167 -8.92 -1.95 1.73
C THR A 167 -9.14 -2.82 0.49
N GLN A 168 -9.06 -2.23 -0.70
CA GLN A 168 -9.20 -2.94 -1.96
C GLN A 168 -7.88 -3.57 -2.39
N THR A 169 -7.93 -4.45 -3.39
CA THR A 169 -6.76 -5.18 -3.91
C THR A 169 -6.67 -5.09 -5.42
N GLY A 170 -5.46 -5.26 -5.97
CA GLY A 170 -5.22 -5.28 -7.41
C GLY A 170 -5.30 -3.90 -8.10
N LEU A 171 -5.26 -2.82 -7.33
CA LEU A 171 -5.35 -1.45 -7.83
C LEU A 171 -3.99 -0.83 -8.14
N VAL A 172 -4.02 0.21 -8.97
CA VAL A 172 -2.96 1.21 -9.08
C VAL A 172 -3.48 2.49 -8.44
N ILE A 173 -2.78 3.02 -7.44
CA ILE A 173 -3.20 4.19 -6.67
C ILE A 173 -2.13 5.28 -6.76
N SER A 174 -2.47 6.41 -7.36
CA SER A 174 -1.65 7.63 -7.34
C SER A 174 -2.11 8.52 -6.19
N THR A 175 -1.19 8.87 -5.27
CA THR A 175 -1.52 9.69 -4.10
C THR A 175 -1.24 11.16 -4.32
N GLY A 176 -1.81 12.03 -3.48
CA GLY A 176 -1.39 13.42 -3.36
C GLY A 176 0.06 13.53 -2.84
N GLY A 177 0.76 14.61 -3.19
CA GLY A 177 2.15 14.81 -2.74
C GLY A 177 2.30 15.06 -1.23
N GLY A 178 1.20 15.27 -0.51
CA GLY A 178 1.19 15.47 0.94
C GLY A 178 0.74 14.25 1.73
N CYS A 179 0.40 13.13 1.10
CA CYS A 179 -0.14 11.95 1.80
C CYS A 179 0.79 11.42 2.90
N VAL A 180 2.11 11.58 2.74
CA VAL A 180 3.13 11.12 3.70
C VAL A 180 3.22 12.00 4.96
N THR A 181 2.60 13.19 4.97
CA THR A 181 2.58 14.06 6.16
C THR A 181 1.61 13.56 7.25
N VAL A 182 0.78 12.57 6.91
CA VAL A 182 -0.17 11.94 7.83
C VAL A 182 0.28 10.50 8.10
N PRO A 183 0.92 10.20 9.25
CA PRO A 183 1.54 8.89 9.49
C PRO A 183 0.59 7.69 9.38
N LYS A 184 -0.69 7.84 9.75
CA LYS A 184 -1.70 6.78 9.64
C LYS A 184 -1.90 6.28 8.20
N ASN A 185 -1.59 7.10 7.18
CA ASN A 185 -1.71 6.72 5.78
C ASN A 185 -0.76 5.58 5.42
N TYR A 186 0.38 5.44 6.10
CA TYR A 186 1.29 4.32 5.87
C TYR A 186 0.57 2.98 6.05
N ALA A 187 -0.09 2.78 7.17
CA ALA A 187 -0.82 1.53 7.45
C ALA A 187 -1.92 1.26 6.40
N HIS A 188 -2.70 2.29 6.05
CA HIS A 188 -3.76 2.18 5.06
C HIS A 188 -3.25 1.81 3.66
N LEU A 189 -2.12 2.37 3.24
CA LEU A 189 -1.50 2.06 1.96
C LEU A 189 -0.80 0.69 1.99
N ARG A 190 -0.07 0.41 3.07
CA ARG A 190 0.80 -0.76 3.18
C ARG A 190 0.06 -2.07 3.40
N GLN A 191 -1.13 -2.05 4.01
CA GLN A 191 -1.88 -3.27 4.36
C GLN A 191 -2.10 -4.22 3.17
N ASN A 192 -2.39 -3.70 1.97
CA ASN A 192 -2.55 -4.48 0.73
C ASN A 192 -1.66 -4.01 -0.41
N GLY A 193 -0.74 -3.08 -0.17
CA GLY A 193 0.02 -2.44 -1.22
C GLY A 193 1.53 -2.50 -1.05
N ARG A 194 2.22 -2.29 -2.17
CA ARG A 194 3.63 -1.95 -2.23
C ARG A 194 3.75 -0.50 -2.66
N ILE A 195 4.51 0.29 -1.90
CA ILE A 195 4.63 1.72 -2.08
C ILE A 195 5.90 2.02 -2.85
N TYR A 196 5.74 2.67 -3.99
CA TYR A 196 6.79 3.11 -4.89
C TYR A 196 6.93 4.62 -4.82
N GLN A 197 8.11 5.10 -4.43
CA GLN A 197 8.44 6.50 -4.51
C GLN A 197 8.93 6.81 -5.92
N LEU A 198 8.23 7.71 -6.63
CA LEU A 198 8.75 8.30 -7.85
C LEU A 198 9.63 9.50 -7.49
N THR A 199 10.85 9.51 -8.03
CA THR A 199 11.81 10.59 -7.85
C THR A 199 12.17 11.25 -9.19
N GLN A 200 12.41 12.55 -9.14
CA GLN A 200 12.89 13.35 -10.28
C GLN A 200 13.58 14.59 -9.73
N PRO A 201 14.64 15.11 -10.40
CA PRO A 201 15.22 16.39 -10.02
C PRO A 201 14.18 17.52 -9.95
N VAL A 202 14.27 18.37 -8.92
CA VAL A 202 13.27 19.44 -8.66
C VAL A 202 13.08 20.35 -9.85
N GLU A 203 14.15 20.63 -10.62
CA GLU A 203 14.14 21.46 -11.82
C GLU A 203 13.26 20.88 -12.95
N LYS A 204 13.01 19.58 -12.90
CA LYS A 204 12.19 18.87 -13.88
C LYS A 204 10.73 18.66 -13.42
N LEU A 205 10.41 19.01 -12.18
CA LEU A 205 9.04 18.87 -11.67
C LEU A 205 8.07 19.83 -12.37
N SER A 206 6.86 19.36 -12.63
CA SER A 206 5.81 20.24 -13.20
C SER A 206 5.26 21.16 -12.13
N THR A 207 5.27 22.47 -12.40
CA THR A 207 4.74 23.50 -11.49
C THR A 207 3.27 23.87 -11.77
N SER A 208 2.69 23.35 -12.85
CA SER A 208 1.34 23.73 -13.28
C SER A 208 0.22 23.05 -12.46
N GLY A 209 -0.77 23.86 -12.06
CA GLY A 209 -2.10 23.38 -11.63
C GLY A 209 -2.25 22.90 -10.17
N ARG A 210 -1.39 23.31 -9.24
CA ARG A 210 -1.48 22.84 -7.85
C ARG A 210 -1.36 23.96 -6.83
N VAL A 211 -2.38 24.10 -5.96
CA VAL A 211 -2.52 25.18 -4.98
C VAL A 211 -1.43 25.16 -3.91
N LEU A 212 -1.11 23.98 -3.38
CA LEU A 212 -0.13 23.82 -2.29
C LEU A 212 1.33 23.90 -2.75
N SER A 213 1.60 23.95 -4.07
CA SER A 213 2.92 24.14 -4.65
C SER A 213 3.01 25.40 -5.52
N SER A 214 2.13 26.37 -5.35
CA SER A 214 2.04 27.59 -6.15
C SER A 214 3.19 28.59 -5.96
N GLY A 215 4.14 28.31 -5.05
CA GLY A 215 5.33 29.14 -4.80
C GLY A 215 6.52 28.93 -5.75
N GLY A 216 6.33 28.23 -6.88
CA GLY A 216 7.40 27.98 -7.85
C GLY A 216 8.46 26.99 -7.38
N ILE A 217 9.69 27.08 -7.95
CA ILE A 217 10.77 26.13 -7.70
C ILE A 217 11.32 26.18 -6.27
N GLU A 218 11.32 27.37 -5.67
CA GLU A 218 11.78 27.55 -4.28
C GLU A 218 10.89 26.81 -3.31
N ARG A 219 9.57 26.91 -3.49
CA ARG A 219 8.61 26.13 -2.68
C ARG A 219 8.75 24.63 -2.86
N LEU A 220 9.08 24.17 -4.08
CA LEU A 220 9.33 22.74 -4.34
C LEU A 220 10.60 22.26 -3.63
N ARG A 221 11.66 23.07 -3.56
CA ARG A 221 12.88 22.73 -2.80
C ARG A 221 12.62 22.63 -1.30
N GLU A 222 11.88 23.56 -0.71
CA GLU A 222 11.45 23.48 0.70
C GLU A 222 10.62 22.21 0.97
N LEU A 223 9.71 21.87 0.06
CA LEU A 223 8.91 20.65 0.17
C LEU A 223 9.77 19.39 0.00
N GLU A 224 10.75 19.40 -0.89
CA GLU A 224 11.68 18.28 -1.06
C GLU A 224 12.48 18.05 0.22
N GLU A 225 13.10 19.11 0.78
CA GLU A 225 13.89 19.03 2.00
C GLU A 225 13.08 18.47 3.17
N THR A 226 11.83 18.92 3.32
CA THR A 226 10.97 18.51 4.43
C THR A 226 10.31 17.14 4.24
N ARG A 227 10.00 16.75 2.99
CA ARG A 227 9.21 15.53 2.71
C ARG A 227 10.02 14.34 2.24
N THR A 228 11.26 14.52 1.76
CA THR A 228 12.09 13.39 1.33
C THR A 228 12.25 12.33 2.41
N PRO A 229 12.57 12.66 3.68
CA PRO A 229 12.64 11.64 4.71
C PRO A 229 11.31 10.90 4.95
N MET A 230 10.18 11.61 4.77
CA MET A 230 8.85 11.01 4.92
C MET A 230 8.54 10.05 3.77
N TYR A 231 8.88 10.42 2.51
CA TYR A 231 8.72 9.52 1.37
C TYR A 231 9.56 8.26 1.53
N GLU A 232 10.83 8.40 1.93
CA GLU A 232 11.75 7.29 2.15
C GLU A 232 11.25 6.34 3.25
N SER A 233 10.64 6.88 4.32
CA SER A 233 10.07 6.06 5.39
C SER A 233 8.83 5.26 4.96
N PHE A 234 8.10 5.71 3.92
CA PHE A 234 6.93 5.04 3.38
C PHE A 234 7.29 4.04 2.26
N ALA A 235 8.32 4.32 1.49
CA ALA A 235 8.64 3.59 0.26
C ALA A 235 9.30 2.23 0.53
N GLN A 236 8.86 1.20 -0.19
CA GLN A 236 9.57 -0.07 -0.31
C GLN A 236 10.48 -0.10 -1.54
N CYS A 237 10.21 0.74 -2.52
CA CYS A 237 11.00 0.86 -3.74
C CYS A 237 11.08 2.33 -4.17
N ILE A 238 12.26 2.75 -4.62
CA ILE A 238 12.46 4.07 -5.20
C ILE A 238 12.67 3.89 -6.71
N VAL A 239 11.93 4.64 -7.50
CA VAL A 239 11.97 4.58 -8.98
C VAL A 239 12.24 5.96 -9.53
N GLU A 240 13.33 6.11 -10.25
CA GLU A 240 13.64 7.35 -10.95
C GLU A 240 12.74 7.51 -12.17
N HIS A 241 12.05 8.65 -12.26
CA HIS A 241 11.18 9.00 -13.39
C HIS A 241 11.81 10.08 -14.27
N ASN A 242 12.40 9.67 -15.39
CA ASN A 242 13.06 10.57 -16.35
C ASN A 242 12.10 11.13 -17.43
N ARG A 243 10.84 11.43 -17.10
CA ARG A 243 9.76 11.81 -18.03
C ARG A 243 9.42 10.77 -19.10
N ASN A 244 10.02 9.60 -19.04
CA ASN A 244 9.69 8.46 -19.90
C ASN A 244 8.78 7.51 -19.12
N ALA A 245 7.46 7.71 -19.25
CA ALA A 245 6.49 6.87 -18.56
C ALA A 245 6.63 5.37 -18.89
N PRO A 246 6.87 4.94 -20.15
CA PRO A 246 7.10 3.52 -20.47
C PRO A 246 8.28 2.89 -19.72
N GLU A 247 9.42 3.57 -19.61
CA GLU A 247 10.57 3.06 -18.86
C GLU A 247 10.27 2.96 -17.37
N THR A 248 9.60 3.95 -16.80
CA THR A 248 9.19 3.95 -15.40
C THR A 248 8.18 2.83 -15.14
N VAL A 249 7.24 2.61 -16.05
CA VAL A 249 6.26 1.52 -15.98
C VAL A 249 6.96 0.16 -16.04
N ALA A 250 7.94 -0.03 -16.92
CA ALA A 250 8.71 -1.26 -17.03
C ALA A 250 9.53 -1.57 -15.76
N ALA A 251 10.03 -0.55 -15.05
CA ALA A 251 10.81 -0.73 -13.82
C ALA A 251 9.97 -1.23 -12.62
N ILE A 252 8.68 -0.87 -12.57
CA ILE A 252 7.80 -1.23 -11.44
C ILE A 252 7.46 -2.72 -11.41
N PRO A 253 7.05 -3.41 -12.51
CA PRO A 253 6.80 -4.85 -12.51
C PRO A 253 8.04 -5.70 -12.19
N VAL A 254 9.25 -5.28 -12.60
CA VAL A 254 10.50 -6.02 -12.32
C VAL A 254 10.76 -6.15 -10.83
N SER A 255 10.37 -5.18 -10.02
CA SER A 255 10.53 -5.22 -8.56
C SER A 255 9.63 -6.24 -7.85
N TYR A 256 8.63 -6.84 -8.55
CA TYR A 256 7.83 -7.96 -8.02
C TYR A 256 8.54 -9.31 -8.06
N THR A 257 9.65 -9.42 -8.79
CA THR A 257 10.37 -10.68 -9.01
C THR A 257 11.52 -10.91 -8.05
N HIS A 258 11.77 -9.97 -7.14
CA HIS A 258 12.87 -10.04 -6.15
C HIS A 258 12.35 -9.97 -4.71
#